data_42032d2394a78e95976bad099af02037
#
_entry.id   42032d2394a78e95976bad099af02037
#
_cell.length_a   1.000
_cell.length_b   1.000
_cell.length_c   1.000
_cell.angle_alpha   90.00
_cell.angle_beta   90.00
_cell.angle_gamma   90.00
#
_symmetry.space_group_name_H-M   'P 1'
#
loop_
_entity.id
_entity.type
_entity.pdbx_description
1 polymer ?
#
loop_
_entity_poly.entity_id
_entity_poly.type
_entity_poly.pdbx_seq_one_letter_code
_entity_poly.pdbx_strand_id
1 'polypeptide(L)'
;MVRRWAFIVTALTLAACDSGRLGAPRGATLGGLGGTSSAGAAGIVGTWRRILYFLADDGSASASETTWRFNADGSASRLSVTRNFTAGVADAQTVDARWEPLTQSVRITFLPPSSGTFEYAVRVNGDTLYLASQAYRRLAP
;
A
#
# COMPACT_ATOMS: atom_id res chain seq x y z
N MET A 1 41.43 -1.78 -3.52
CA MET A 1 40.77 -1.55 -4.82
C MET A 1 39.35 -1.07 -4.56
N VAL A 2 39.09 0.21 -4.75
CA VAL A 2 37.80 0.85 -4.46
C VAL A 2 37.04 0.96 -5.77
N ARG A 3 35.94 0.20 -5.92
CA ARG A 3 35.05 0.29 -7.09
C ARG A 3 34.06 1.44 -6.87
N ARG A 4 34.23 2.51 -7.62
CA ARG A 4 33.29 3.62 -7.69
C ARG A 4 32.11 3.21 -8.57
N TRP A 5 30.90 3.24 -7.98
CA TRP A 5 29.65 3.08 -8.75
C TRP A 5 29.20 4.48 -9.16
N ALA A 6 29.11 4.69 -10.46
CA ALA A 6 28.54 5.89 -11.05
C ALA A 6 27.03 5.68 -11.23
N PHE A 7 26.21 6.48 -10.53
CA PHE A 7 24.77 6.53 -10.76
C PHE A 7 24.49 7.44 -11.95
N ILE A 8 23.92 6.85 -13.03
CA ILE A 8 23.40 7.60 -14.17
C ILE A 8 21.94 7.95 -13.83
N VAL A 9 21.68 9.22 -13.59
CA VAL A 9 20.33 9.77 -13.46
C VAL A 9 19.85 10.13 -14.85
N THR A 10 18.93 9.35 -15.40
CA THR A 10 18.25 9.67 -16.65
C THR A 10 17.01 10.50 -16.35
N ALA A 11 17.05 11.78 -16.68
CA ALA A 11 15.92 12.68 -16.59
C ALA A 11 14.99 12.43 -17.79
N LEU A 12 13.77 11.97 -17.54
CA LEU A 12 12.71 11.85 -18.53
C LEU A 12 11.93 13.17 -18.57
N THR A 13 12.09 13.94 -19.64
CA THR A 13 11.27 15.12 -19.93
C THR A 13 9.94 14.68 -20.56
N LEU A 14 8.83 14.92 -19.85
CA LEU A 14 7.47 14.77 -20.37
C LEU A 14 7.12 16.02 -21.19
N ALA A 15 6.94 15.84 -22.49
CA ALA A 15 6.38 16.85 -23.38
C ALA A 15 4.85 16.93 -23.16
N ALA A 16 4.37 18.13 -22.85
CA ALA A 16 2.96 18.46 -22.83
C ALA A 16 2.44 18.57 -24.26
N CYS A 17 1.40 17.81 -24.61
CA CYS A 17 0.60 18.04 -25.81
C CYS A 17 -0.68 18.76 -25.45
N ASP A 18 -0.85 19.87 -26.12
CA ASP A 18 -1.87 20.88 -26.01
C ASP A 18 -3.23 20.41 -26.56
N SER A 19 -4.22 21.05 -26.03
CA SER A 19 -5.64 20.93 -26.20
C SER A 19 -6.18 21.04 -27.62
N GLY A 20 -6.95 20.02 -28.04
CA GLY A 20 -7.91 20.10 -29.13
C GLY A 20 -9.36 20.14 -28.58
N ARG A 21 -9.95 21.32 -28.63
CA ARG A 21 -11.36 21.57 -28.35
C ARG A 21 -12.21 20.99 -29.49
N LEU A 22 -13.00 19.97 -29.28
CA LEU A 22 -14.09 19.58 -30.19
C LEU A 22 -15.33 19.14 -29.41
N GLY A 23 -16.41 19.76 -29.75
CA GLY A 23 -17.80 19.65 -29.51
C GLY A 23 -18.37 18.46 -28.75
N ALA A 24 -19.19 18.74 -27.75
CA ALA A 24 -20.02 17.80 -27.04
C ALA A 24 -21.16 17.26 -27.89
N PRO A 25 -21.39 15.95 -27.99
CA PRO A 25 -22.71 15.40 -28.25
C PRO A 25 -23.45 15.22 -26.93
N ARG A 26 -24.61 15.82 -26.83
CA ARG A 26 -25.60 15.57 -25.77
C ARG A 26 -26.11 14.14 -25.91
N GLY A 27 -26.17 13.42 -24.78
CA GLY A 27 -27.06 12.30 -24.55
C GLY A 27 -26.46 10.93 -24.80
N ALA A 28 -25.75 10.41 -23.81
CA ALA A 28 -25.72 8.98 -23.51
C ALA A 28 -25.58 8.83 -22.01
N THR A 29 -26.68 8.48 -21.35
CA THR A 29 -26.70 8.00 -19.98
C THR A 29 -26.00 6.64 -19.98
N LEU A 30 -24.69 6.63 -19.83
CA LEU A 30 -23.93 5.40 -19.58
C LEU A 30 -24.11 5.03 -18.12
N GLY A 31 -24.85 3.93 -17.96
CA GLY A 31 -25.10 3.26 -16.69
C GLY A 31 -23.83 3.08 -15.86
N GLY A 32 -24.03 3.22 -14.57
CA GLY A 32 -23.12 3.14 -13.46
C GLY A 32 -21.88 2.30 -13.66
N LEU A 33 -20.77 2.95 -13.95
CA LEU A 33 -19.46 2.44 -13.60
C LEU A 33 -19.31 2.64 -12.10
N GLY A 34 -19.16 1.55 -11.39
CA GLY A 34 -19.17 1.40 -9.96
C GLY A 34 -18.52 2.56 -9.23
N GLY A 35 -19.31 3.21 -8.39
CA GLY A 35 -18.84 4.26 -7.52
C GLY A 35 -17.62 3.79 -6.77
N THR A 36 -16.49 4.44 -6.97
CA THR A 36 -15.37 4.39 -6.05
C THR A 36 -15.87 5.03 -4.77
N SER A 37 -16.49 4.23 -3.89
CA SER A 37 -16.78 4.68 -2.54
C SER A 37 -15.47 5.16 -1.98
N SER A 38 -15.36 6.47 -1.72
CA SER A 38 -14.31 6.97 -0.83
C SER A 38 -14.42 6.09 0.42
N ALA A 39 -13.40 5.30 0.69
CA ALA A 39 -13.44 4.38 1.82
C ALA A 39 -13.56 5.22 3.08
N GLY A 40 -14.79 5.41 3.54
CA GLY A 40 -15.02 5.93 4.88
C GLY A 40 -14.29 5.04 5.87
N ALA A 41 -14.02 5.55 7.06
CA ALA A 41 -13.32 4.85 8.14
C ALA A 41 -13.75 3.37 8.30
N ALA A 42 -15.04 3.08 8.11
CA ALA A 42 -15.61 1.74 8.23
C ALA A 42 -15.04 0.73 7.21
N GLY A 43 -14.65 1.17 6.03
CA GLY A 43 -14.11 0.27 5.00
C GLY A 43 -12.71 -0.23 5.31
N ILE A 44 -11.91 0.56 6.06
CA ILE A 44 -10.52 0.23 6.40
C ILE A 44 -10.46 -0.75 7.59
N VAL A 45 -11.41 -0.68 8.50
CA VAL A 45 -11.44 -1.54 9.68
C VAL A 45 -11.39 -3.00 9.29
N GLY A 46 -10.47 -3.74 9.91
CA GLY A 46 -10.25 -5.16 9.62
C GLY A 46 -8.78 -5.54 9.58
N THR A 47 -8.53 -6.78 9.18
CA THR A 47 -7.18 -7.34 9.04
C THR A 47 -6.84 -7.53 7.56
N TRP A 48 -5.68 -7.02 7.17
CA TRP A 48 -5.27 -6.95 5.77
C TRP A 48 -3.85 -7.49 5.61
N ARG A 49 -3.65 -8.40 4.67
CA ARG A 49 -2.36 -9.07 4.46
C ARG A 49 -1.85 -8.92 3.05
N ARG A 50 -0.54 -8.75 2.93
CA ARG A 50 0.22 -8.77 1.69
C ARG A 50 1.40 -9.71 1.85
N ILE A 51 1.66 -10.54 0.84
CA ILE A 51 2.84 -11.40 0.77
C ILE A 51 3.57 -11.10 -0.52
N LEU A 52 4.87 -10.91 -0.43
CA LEU A 52 5.79 -10.77 -1.55
C LEU A 52 6.78 -11.92 -1.51
N TYR A 53 6.98 -12.56 -2.64
CA TYR A 53 7.98 -13.60 -2.81
C TYR A 53 9.14 -13.05 -3.61
N PHE A 54 10.35 -13.40 -3.22
CA PHE A 54 11.59 -13.01 -3.86
C PHE A 54 12.39 -14.27 -4.18
N LEU A 55 12.91 -14.32 -5.40
CA LEU A 55 13.86 -15.30 -5.83
C LEU A 55 15.11 -14.55 -6.26
N ALA A 56 16.23 -14.82 -5.65
CA ALA A 56 17.50 -14.22 -6.02
C ALA A 56 18.22 -15.05 -7.10
N ASP A 57 19.17 -14.42 -7.79
CA ASP A 57 19.91 -15.04 -8.89
C ASP A 57 20.76 -16.27 -8.44
N ASP A 58 21.08 -16.35 -7.15
CA ASP A 58 21.77 -17.49 -6.54
C ASP A 58 20.83 -18.67 -6.19
N GLY A 59 19.53 -18.55 -6.55
CA GLY A 59 18.51 -19.55 -6.25
C GLY A 59 17.95 -19.47 -4.82
N SER A 60 18.41 -18.54 -3.98
CA SER A 60 17.82 -18.35 -2.66
C SER A 60 16.41 -17.77 -2.77
N ALA A 61 15.49 -18.27 -1.94
CA ALA A 61 14.10 -17.86 -1.92
C ALA A 61 13.73 -17.24 -0.57
N SER A 62 12.98 -16.14 -0.62
CA SER A 62 12.48 -15.47 0.58
C SER A 62 11.06 -14.94 0.37
N ALA A 63 10.37 -14.65 1.46
CA ALA A 63 9.09 -13.94 1.44
C ALA A 63 9.06 -12.85 2.49
N SER A 64 8.40 -11.74 2.14
CA SER A 64 8.05 -10.68 3.08
C SER A 64 6.54 -10.64 3.20
N GLU A 65 6.03 -10.85 4.39
CA GLU A 65 4.63 -10.76 4.73
C GLU A 65 4.41 -9.52 5.58
N THR A 66 3.41 -8.71 5.23
CA THR A 66 2.97 -7.58 6.02
C THR A 66 1.48 -7.73 6.31
N THR A 67 1.13 -7.73 7.59
CA THR A 67 -0.26 -7.76 8.05
C THR A 67 -0.57 -6.48 8.81
N TRP A 68 -1.57 -5.73 8.35
CA TRP A 68 -2.16 -4.61 9.04
C TRP A 68 -3.45 -5.00 9.71
N ARG A 69 -3.65 -4.55 10.93
CA ARG A 69 -4.91 -4.61 11.64
C ARG A 69 -5.34 -3.19 12.00
N PHE A 70 -6.49 -2.77 11.52
CA PHE A 70 -7.12 -1.49 11.84
C PHE A 70 -8.37 -1.75 12.68
N ASN A 71 -8.39 -1.24 13.89
CA ASN A 71 -9.53 -1.37 14.79
C ASN A 71 -10.43 -0.13 14.72
N ALA A 72 -11.70 -0.30 15.04
CA ALA A 72 -12.69 0.78 15.00
C ALA A 72 -12.43 1.90 16.03
N ASP A 73 -11.65 1.62 17.05
CA ASP A 73 -11.25 2.57 18.11
C ASP A 73 -10.07 3.47 17.72
N GLY A 74 -9.58 3.37 16.48
CA GLY A 74 -8.43 4.13 15.99
C GLY A 74 -7.07 3.54 16.38
N SER A 75 -7.04 2.39 17.05
CA SER A 75 -5.80 1.63 17.22
C SER A 75 -5.47 0.82 15.95
N ALA A 76 -4.18 0.61 15.69
CA ALA A 76 -3.71 -0.23 14.60
C ALA A 76 -2.44 -0.99 15.02
N SER A 77 -2.16 -2.08 14.32
CA SER A 77 -0.88 -2.77 14.43
C SER A 77 -0.40 -3.23 13.06
N ARG A 78 0.91 -3.28 12.90
CA ARG A 78 1.57 -3.83 11.72
C ARG A 78 2.50 -4.95 12.13
N LEU A 79 2.22 -6.17 11.69
CA LEU A 79 3.12 -7.31 11.78
C LEU A 79 3.88 -7.42 10.44
N SER A 80 5.20 -7.45 10.51
CA SER A 80 6.09 -7.73 9.38
C SER A 80 6.82 -9.03 9.67
N VAL A 81 6.76 -9.98 8.74
CA VAL A 81 7.46 -11.27 8.85
C VAL A 81 8.32 -11.43 7.60
N THR A 82 9.61 -11.63 7.80
CA THR A 82 10.54 -11.99 6.71
C THR A 82 10.93 -13.45 6.89
N ARG A 83 10.78 -14.25 5.85
CA ARG A 83 11.13 -15.66 5.83
C ARG A 83 12.20 -15.89 4.79
N ASN A 84 13.30 -16.52 5.19
CA ASN A 84 14.29 -17.05 4.27
C ASN A 84 14.10 -18.55 4.19
N PHE A 85 13.58 -19.05 3.07
CA PHE A 85 13.28 -20.47 2.90
C PHE A 85 14.54 -21.31 2.74
N THR A 86 15.61 -20.73 2.20
CA THR A 86 16.88 -21.44 2.02
C THR A 86 17.60 -21.63 3.35
N ALA A 87 17.59 -20.64 4.22
CA ALA A 87 18.21 -20.70 5.53
C ALA A 87 17.29 -21.28 6.63
N GLY A 88 16.00 -21.46 6.35
CA GLY A 88 15.02 -21.94 7.33
C GLY A 88 14.77 -20.94 8.47
N VAL A 89 15.07 -19.66 8.27
CA VAL A 89 14.96 -18.61 9.28
C VAL A 89 13.75 -17.73 9.02
N ALA A 90 13.03 -17.35 10.10
CA ALA A 90 11.98 -16.36 10.06
C ALA A 90 12.25 -15.29 11.12
N ASP A 91 12.07 -14.02 10.74
CA ASP A 91 12.10 -12.87 11.62
C ASP A 91 10.72 -12.21 11.61
N ALA A 92 10.23 -11.80 12.79
CA ALA A 92 8.91 -11.20 12.94
C ALA A 92 9.00 -9.96 13.84
N GLN A 93 8.42 -8.86 13.36
CA GLN A 93 8.36 -7.61 14.09
C GLN A 93 6.91 -7.10 14.11
N THR A 94 6.42 -6.78 15.30
CA THR A 94 5.14 -6.08 15.48
C THR A 94 5.38 -4.63 15.88
N VAL A 95 4.63 -3.72 15.27
CA VAL A 95 4.66 -2.29 15.60
C VAL A 95 3.23 -1.84 15.83
N ASP A 96 2.99 -1.22 16.99
CA ASP A 96 1.71 -0.62 17.31
C ASP A 96 1.62 0.80 16.73
N ALA A 97 0.40 1.20 16.40
CA ALA A 97 0.12 2.50 15.82
C ALA A 97 -1.27 3.01 16.23
N ARG A 98 -1.50 4.29 15.99
CA ARG A 98 -2.83 4.89 15.90
C ARG A 98 -3.11 5.28 14.47
N TRP A 99 -4.38 5.24 14.08
CA TRP A 99 -4.79 5.66 12.76
C TRP A 99 -6.01 6.56 12.82
N GLU A 100 -6.09 7.48 11.87
CA GLU A 100 -7.25 8.33 11.66
C GLU A 100 -7.57 8.42 10.17
N PRO A 101 -8.85 8.33 9.79
CA PRO A 101 -9.25 8.47 8.40
C PRO A 101 -9.25 9.94 8.00
N LEU A 102 -8.76 10.22 6.81
CA LEU A 102 -8.92 11.48 6.10
C LEU A 102 -9.79 11.25 4.86
N THR A 103 -10.04 12.29 4.06
CA THR A 103 -10.97 12.19 2.91
C THR A 103 -10.58 11.11 1.89
N GLN A 104 -9.29 11.04 1.53
CA GLN A 104 -8.75 10.08 0.54
C GLN A 104 -7.47 9.41 1.02
N SER A 105 -7.15 9.59 2.28
CA SER A 105 -5.95 9.07 2.90
C SER A 105 -6.23 8.58 4.31
N VAL A 106 -5.26 7.93 4.89
CA VAL A 106 -5.22 7.55 6.30
C VAL A 106 -3.92 8.07 6.88
N ARG A 107 -4.02 8.70 8.06
CA ARG A 107 -2.85 9.06 8.84
C ARG A 107 -2.55 7.97 9.84
N ILE A 108 -1.31 7.50 9.85
CA ILE A 108 -0.83 6.45 10.75
C ILE A 108 0.32 7.01 11.58
N THR A 109 0.16 6.99 12.89
CA THR A 109 1.18 7.40 13.87
C THR A 109 1.69 6.17 14.59
N PHE A 110 2.94 5.81 14.37
CA PHE A 110 3.59 4.70 15.05
C PHE A 110 3.90 5.05 16.50
N LEU A 111 3.68 4.06 17.39
CA LEU A 111 3.95 4.17 18.82
C LEU A 111 5.36 3.66 19.17
N PRO A 112 5.95 4.11 20.28
CA PRO A 112 7.26 3.62 20.72
C PRO A 112 7.32 2.08 20.81
N PRO A 113 8.47 1.47 20.54
CA PRO A 113 9.78 2.09 20.25
C PRO A 113 9.91 2.67 18.83
N SER A 114 9.01 2.33 17.91
CA SER A 114 8.92 3.00 16.61
C SER A 114 8.30 4.39 16.78
N SER A 115 8.67 5.32 15.91
CA SER A 115 8.09 6.67 15.94
C SER A 115 7.91 7.20 14.52
N GLY A 116 6.97 8.12 14.37
CA GLY A 116 6.70 8.79 13.10
C GLY A 116 5.23 8.79 12.76
N THR A 117 4.84 9.83 12.03
CA THR A 117 3.49 9.99 11.49
C THR A 117 3.58 10.05 9.98
N PHE A 118 2.78 9.23 9.31
CA PHE A 118 2.76 9.11 7.86
C PHE A 118 1.33 9.22 7.36
N GLU A 119 1.17 9.83 6.21
CA GLU A 119 -0.09 9.87 5.51
C GLU A 119 -0.01 9.01 4.25
N TYR A 120 -0.95 8.10 4.11
CA TYR A 120 -1.03 7.17 2.98
C TYR A 120 -2.34 7.37 2.23
N ALA A 121 -2.27 7.55 0.92
CA ALA A 121 -3.44 7.44 0.08
C ALA A 121 -4.10 6.07 0.28
N VAL A 122 -5.42 6.05 0.41
CA VAL A 122 -6.15 4.82 0.71
C VAL A 122 -7.35 4.64 -0.22
N ARG A 123 -7.55 3.40 -0.65
CA ARG A 123 -8.73 2.96 -1.38
C ARG A 123 -9.07 1.54 -0.98
N VAL A 124 -10.34 1.28 -0.74
CA VAL A 124 -10.86 -0.07 -0.52
C VAL A 124 -11.76 -0.46 -1.71
N ASN A 125 -11.55 -1.64 -2.24
CA ASN A 125 -12.37 -2.21 -3.30
C ASN A 125 -12.64 -3.69 -2.97
N GLY A 126 -13.86 -3.98 -2.48
CA GLY A 126 -14.21 -5.29 -1.95
C GLY A 126 -13.22 -5.74 -0.87
N ASP A 127 -12.60 -6.89 -1.07
CA ASP A 127 -11.63 -7.48 -0.15
C ASP A 127 -10.19 -7.03 -0.41
N THR A 128 -10.00 -5.91 -1.09
CA THR A 128 -8.67 -5.36 -1.36
C THR A 128 -8.55 -3.95 -0.79
N LEU A 129 -7.58 -3.74 0.10
CA LEU A 129 -7.12 -2.44 0.57
C LEU A 129 -5.90 -2.03 -0.23
N TYR A 130 -5.95 -0.87 -0.84
CA TYR A 130 -4.78 -0.19 -1.40
C TYR A 130 -4.31 0.85 -0.39
N LEU A 131 -3.10 0.67 0.14
CA LEU A 131 -2.45 1.59 1.04
C LEU A 131 -1.19 2.11 0.35
N ALA A 132 -1.16 3.41 0.01
CA ALA A 132 -0.28 3.96 -0.99
C ALA A 132 -0.44 3.20 -2.33
N SER A 133 0.63 2.67 -2.91
CA SER A 133 0.59 1.86 -4.13
C SER A 133 0.52 0.34 -3.86
N GLN A 134 0.37 -0.08 -2.60
CA GLN A 134 0.46 -1.49 -2.20
C GLN A 134 -0.93 -2.07 -1.98
N ALA A 135 -1.19 -3.25 -2.56
CA ALA A 135 -2.45 -3.97 -2.41
C ALA A 135 -2.35 -5.03 -1.30
N TYR A 136 -3.32 -5.02 -0.42
CA TYR A 136 -3.48 -5.97 0.69
C TYR A 136 -4.83 -6.68 0.54
N ARG A 137 -4.88 -7.96 0.84
CA ARG A 137 -6.11 -8.74 0.86
C ARG A 137 -6.69 -8.79 2.26
N ARG A 138 -8.02 -8.68 2.38
CA ARG A 138 -8.72 -8.86 3.63
C ARG A 138 -8.56 -10.31 4.10
N LEU A 139 -8.20 -10.48 5.36
CA LEU A 139 -8.32 -11.78 6.02
C LEU A 139 -9.75 -11.92 6.55
N ALA A 140 -10.30 -13.12 6.40
CA ALA A 140 -11.57 -13.44 7.05
C ALA A 140 -11.45 -13.24 8.57
N PRO A 141 -12.52 -12.78 9.22
CA PRO A 141 -12.57 -12.63 10.67
C PRO A 141 -12.38 -13.97 11.38
#